data_4478ae1666a01ad950998c6729bd30fe
#
_entry.id   4478ae1666a01ad950998c6729bd30fe
#
_cell.length_a   1.000
_cell.length_b   1.000
_cell.length_c   1.000
_cell.angle_alpha   90.00
_cell.angle_beta   90.00
_cell.angle_gamma   90.00
#
_symmetry.space_group_name_H-M   'P 1'
#
loop_
_entity.id
_entity.type
_entity.pdbx_description
1 polymer ?
#
loop_
_entity_poly.entity_id
_entity_poly.type
_entity_poly.pdbx_seq_one_letter_code
_entity_poly.pdbx_strand_id
1 'polypeptide(L)'
;MRAGTPPAGHQRKPDDHGQDDDKAKSDAGGANGAALYLTFKLDLIKSEMISRANAEYRPAFGLDVRSLRVLRMICDAPGITASALKEQTLIEKTMLSKLVADLIERKLVRRSIHPDDARHFQLWPTAAGKRTRVSSDALGQSLETEILSMLSAEERSQLNSIVDKLVDEFRKAAKGQG
;
A
#
# COMPACT_ATOMS: atom_id res chain seq x y z
N MET A 1 27.20 48.89 -63.85
CA MET A 1 26.38 49.09 -65.09
C MET A 1 24.96 48.65 -64.76
N ARG A 2 24.05 49.64 -64.87
CA ARG A 2 22.61 49.58 -65.17
C ARG A 2 21.73 48.65 -64.30
N ALA A 3 20.94 49.14 -63.36
CA ALA A 3 19.71 49.96 -63.56
C ALA A 3 18.51 49.10 -64.03
N GLY A 4 17.45 49.13 -63.27
CA GLY A 4 16.14 48.66 -63.65
C GLY A 4 15.12 48.57 -62.50
N THR A 5 14.52 49.69 -62.15
CA THR A 5 13.31 49.83 -61.30
C THR A 5 12.10 50.03 -62.26
N PRO A 6 10.85 50.14 -61.76
CA PRO A 6 9.78 49.17 -61.46
C PRO A 6 8.61 49.31 -62.50
N PRO A 7 7.39 48.86 -62.28
CA PRO A 7 6.30 49.66 -61.61
C PRO A 7 5.23 48.85 -60.82
N ALA A 8 4.74 49.42 -59.88
CA ALA A 8 3.50 50.00 -59.37
C ALA A 8 2.15 49.29 -59.68
N GLY A 9 1.40 49.10 -58.67
CA GLY A 9 0.00 49.47 -58.62
C GLY A 9 -1.03 48.34 -58.56
N HIS A 10 -1.64 48.08 -57.41
CA HIS A 10 -3.09 48.35 -57.28
C HIS A 10 -3.54 48.23 -55.81
N GLN A 11 -4.00 49.33 -55.30
CA GLN A 11 -4.80 49.44 -54.11
C GLN A 11 -6.19 48.85 -54.34
N ARG A 12 -6.71 48.10 -53.38
CA ARG A 12 -8.11 48.13 -52.92
C ARG A 12 -8.20 47.70 -51.48
N LYS A 13 -8.69 48.60 -50.63
CA LYS A 13 -9.36 48.46 -49.36
C LYS A 13 -10.86 48.55 -49.64
N PRO A 14 -11.73 48.41 -48.66
CA PRO A 14 -11.88 47.48 -47.53
C PRO A 14 -13.22 46.74 -47.57
N ASP A 15 -13.42 45.70 -46.81
CA ASP A 15 -14.74 45.43 -46.23
C ASP A 15 -14.54 44.79 -44.84
N ASP A 16 -15.01 45.53 -43.94
CA ASP A 16 -15.38 45.35 -42.56
C ASP A 16 -16.42 44.23 -42.44
N HIS A 17 -16.22 43.26 -41.57
CA HIS A 17 -17.30 42.63 -40.79
C HIS A 17 -16.76 41.68 -39.73
N GLY A 18 -17.17 41.99 -38.49
CA GLY A 18 -17.55 40.97 -37.52
C GLY A 18 -16.50 40.63 -36.48
N GLN A 19 -16.47 41.44 -35.43
CA GLN A 19 -16.19 41.00 -34.11
C GLN A 19 -16.95 39.69 -33.80
N ASP A 20 -16.25 38.69 -33.36
CA ASP A 20 -16.71 37.86 -32.28
C ASP A 20 -15.49 37.43 -31.47
N ASP A 21 -15.32 38.14 -30.40
CA ASP A 21 -14.48 37.80 -29.26
C ASP A 21 -15.00 36.53 -28.61
N ASP A 22 -14.49 35.37 -29.05
CA ASP A 22 -14.58 34.18 -28.23
C ASP A 22 -13.24 33.98 -27.52
N LYS A 23 -13.15 34.66 -26.41
CA LYS A 23 -12.19 34.54 -25.38
C LYS A 23 -12.38 33.17 -24.71
N ALA A 24 -11.94 32.12 -25.40
CA ALA A 24 -11.76 30.81 -24.78
C ALA A 24 -10.73 31.01 -23.68
N LYS A 25 -11.21 31.34 -22.50
CA LYS A 25 -10.50 31.13 -21.25
C LYS A 25 -10.10 29.67 -21.23
N SER A 26 -8.84 29.40 -21.51
CA SER A 26 -8.19 28.18 -21.09
C SER A 26 -8.19 28.21 -19.56
N ASP A 27 -9.25 27.67 -18.98
CA ASP A 27 -9.22 27.22 -17.61
C ASP A 27 -8.15 26.15 -17.54
N ALA A 28 -6.97 26.56 -17.14
CA ALA A 28 -5.99 25.70 -16.52
C ALA A 28 -6.60 25.27 -15.17
N GLY A 29 -7.66 24.45 -15.25
CA GLY A 29 -8.23 23.72 -14.13
C GLY A 29 -7.16 22.77 -13.67
N GLY A 30 -6.59 23.07 -12.53
CA GLY A 30 -5.56 22.28 -11.89
C GLY A 30 -5.96 20.81 -11.84
N ALA A 31 -4.97 19.94 -11.76
CA ALA A 31 -5.01 18.49 -11.67
C ALA A 31 -5.76 17.94 -10.42
N ASN A 32 -6.90 18.52 -10.07
CA ASN A 32 -7.72 18.15 -8.91
C ASN A 32 -9.04 17.45 -9.28
N GLY A 33 -9.23 17.04 -10.54
CA GLY A 33 -10.49 16.50 -11.01
C GLY A 33 -10.45 15.02 -11.43
N ALA A 34 -9.32 14.34 -11.39
CA ALA A 34 -9.32 12.91 -11.61
C ALA A 34 -9.98 12.27 -10.38
N ALA A 35 -11.23 11.79 -10.54
CA ALA A 35 -11.87 10.96 -9.54
C ALA A 35 -10.93 9.79 -9.24
N LEU A 36 -10.25 9.84 -8.09
CA LEU A 36 -9.31 8.80 -7.70
C LEU A 36 -10.10 7.50 -7.55
N TYR A 37 -9.75 6.50 -8.37
CA TYR A 37 -10.32 5.17 -8.23
C TYR A 37 -10.11 4.66 -6.80
N LEU A 38 -11.05 3.85 -6.31
CA LEU A 38 -10.99 3.29 -4.96
C LEU A 38 -9.65 2.63 -4.66
N THR A 39 -9.10 1.87 -5.61
CA THR A 39 -7.79 1.21 -5.49
C THR A 39 -6.67 2.19 -5.20
N PHE A 40 -6.64 3.33 -5.88
CA PHE A 40 -5.63 4.35 -5.64
C PHE A 40 -5.78 5.02 -4.26
N LYS A 41 -7.03 5.30 -3.83
CA LYS A 41 -7.29 5.81 -2.48
C LYS A 41 -6.84 4.84 -1.40
N LEU A 42 -7.12 3.54 -1.59
CA LEU A 42 -6.68 2.49 -0.68
C LEU A 42 -5.15 2.36 -0.62
N ASP A 43 -4.45 2.51 -1.76
CA ASP A 43 -2.99 2.49 -1.78
C ASP A 43 -2.37 3.70 -1.08
N LEU A 44 -2.94 4.90 -1.22
CA LEU A 44 -2.51 6.08 -0.48
C LEU A 44 -2.68 5.88 1.03
N ILE A 45 -3.87 5.46 1.46
CA ILE A 45 -4.16 5.20 2.88
C ILE A 45 -3.20 4.15 3.43
N LYS A 46 -3.07 3.02 2.76
CA LYS A 46 -2.16 1.93 3.15
C LYS A 46 -0.71 2.40 3.27
N SER A 47 -0.23 3.18 2.29
CA SER A 47 1.15 3.67 2.27
C SER A 47 1.42 4.61 3.44
N GLU A 48 0.50 5.51 3.74
CA GLU A 48 0.60 6.43 4.87
C GLU A 48 0.55 5.70 6.21
N MET A 49 -0.39 4.77 6.39
CA MET A 49 -0.48 3.95 7.61
C MET A 49 0.79 3.13 7.85
N ILE A 50 1.35 2.51 6.80
CA ILE A 50 2.60 1.74 6.91
C ILE A 50 3.78 2.67 7.23
N SER A 51 3.85 3.85 6.63
CA SER A 51 4.91 4.83 6.87
C SER A 51 4.93 5.27 8.33
N ARG A 52 3.78 5.68 8.87
CA ARG A 52 3.63 6.08 10.28
C ARG A 52 3.95 4.94 11.23
N ALA A 53 3.41 3.76 10.97
CA ALA A 53 3.68 2.59 11.80
C ALA A 53 5.17 2.22 11.81
N ASN A 54 5.85 2.30 10.67
CA ASN A 54 7.29 2.02 10.59
C ASN A 54 8.15 3.06 11.33
N ALA A 55 7.71 4.32 11.40
CA ALA A 55 8.39 5.35 12.17
C ALA A 55 8.46 5.01 13.66
N GLU A 56 7.43 4.32 14.18
CA GLU A 56 7.34 3.89 15.59
C GLU A 56 7.93 2.47 15.81
N TYR A 57 7.64 1.54 14.92
CA TYR A 57 8.06 0.14 15.10
C TYR A 57 9.56 -0.07 14.97
N ARG A 58 10.22 0.64 14.05
CA ARG A 58 11.67 0.46 13.85
C ARG A 58 12.49 0.90 15.06
N PRO A 59 12.26 2.06 15.70
CA PRO A 59 12.96 2.42 16.93
C PRO A 59 12.64 1.49 18.10
N ALA A 60 11.36 1.06 18.24
CA ALA A 60 10.91 0.26 19.38
C ALA A 60 11.36 -1.21 19.30
N PHE A 61 11.35 -1.82 18.11
CA PHE A 61 11.55 -3.26 17.93
C PHE A 61 12.67 -3.61 16.95
N GLY A 62 13.22 -2.65 16.23
CA GLY A 62 14.13 -2.90 15.11
C GLY A 62 13.48 -3.61 13.90
N LEU A 63 12.14 -3.66 13.87
CA LEU A 63 11.34 -4.38 12.87
C LEU A 63 10.38 -3.41 12.17
N ASP A 64 10.04 -3.74 10.94
CA ASP A 64 8.99 -3.02 10.21
C ASP A 64 7.64 -3.75 10.28
N VAL A 65 6.58 -3.12 9.76
CA VAL A 65 5.21 -3.68 9.71
C VAL A 65 5.17 -5.06 9.06
N ARG A 66 5.98 -5.30 8.02
CA ARG A 66 5.99 -6.60 7.31
C ARG A 66 6.58 -7.70 8.18
N SER A 67 7.71 -7.42 8.82
CA SER A 67 8.37 -8.34 9.75
C SER A 67 7.47 -8.68 10.94
N LEU A 68 6.82 -7.66 11.52
CA LEU A 68 5.89 -7.85 12.65
C LEU A 68 4.64 -8.64 12.22
N ARG A 69 4.13 -8.43 11.01
CA ARG A 69 3.01 -9.23 10.47
C ARG A 69 3.38 -10.71 10.34
N VAL A 70 4.57 -11.00 9.80
CA VAL A 70 5.08 -12.38 9.68
C VAL A 70 5.27 -13.00 11.06
N LEU A 71 5.85 -12.27 12.02
CA LEU A 71 6.01 -12.73 13.39
C LEU A 71 4.65 -13.05 14.05
N ARG A 72 3.65 -12.19 13.87
CA ARG A 72 2.29 -12.39 14.38
C ARG A 72 1.70 -13.69 13.84
N MET A 73 1.77 -13.94 12.54
CA MET A 73 1.25 -15.16 11.93
C MET A 73 1.94 -16.43 12.45
N ILE A 74 3.26 -16.38 12.67
CA ILE A 74 3.99 -17.49 13.27
C ILE A 74 3.60 -17.69 14.74
N CYS A 75 3.28 -16.63 15.48
CA CYS A 75 2.78 -16.72 16.85
C CYS A 75 1.36 -17.28 16.92
N ASP A 76 0.51 -16.95 15.96
CA ASP A 76 -0.90 -17.40 15.90
C ASP A 76 -1.02 -18.86 15.42
N ALA A 77 -0.07 -19.33 14.60
CA ALA A 77 0.01 -20.69 14.10
C ALA A 77 1.40 -21.30 14.35
N PRO A 78 1.78 -21.63 15.61
CA PRO A 78 3.07 -22.23 15.90
C PRO A 78 3.26 -23.57 15.17
N GLY A 79 4.42 -23.74 14.52
CA GLY A 79 4.68 -24.90 13.66
C GLY A 79 4.27 -24.67 12.20
N ILE A 80 3.83 -23.50 11.82
CA ILE A 80 3.51 -23.15 10.43
C ILE A 80 4.73 -23.37 9.53
N THR A 81 4.50 -23.94 8.33
CA THR A 81 5.53 -24.06 7.31
C THR A 81 5.69 -22.77 6.51
N ALA A 82 6.85 -22.60 5.86
CA ALA A 82 7.07 -21.44 4.99
C ALA A 82 6.09 -21.41 3.79
N SER A 83 5.65 -22.58 3.32
CA SER A 83 4.65 -22.70 2.25
C SER A 83 3.29 -22.21 2.72
N ALA A 84 2.80 -22.71 3.85
CA ALA A 84 1.53 -22.27 4.43
C ALA A 84 1.54 -20.77 4.80
N LEU A 85 2.67 -20.28 5.30
CA LEU A 85 2.84 -18.86 5.59
C LEU A 85 2.78 -18.01 4.30
N LYS A 86 3.36 -18.48 3.19
CA LYS A 86 3.26 -17.80 1.89
C LYS A 86 1.82 -17.75 1.39
N GLU A 87 1.06 -18.83 1.50
CA GLU A 87 -0.34 -18.88 1.05
C GLU A 87 -1.24 -17.89 1.82
N GLN A 88 -0.91 -17.63 3.08
CA GLN A 88 -1.67 -16.71 3.94
C GLN A 88 -1.21 -15.25 3.83
N THR A 89 -0.07 -14.99 3.18
CA THR A 89 0.47 -13.63 3.00
C THR A 89 0.37 -13.21 1.54
N LEU A 90 0.26 -11.91 1.31
CA LEU A 90 0.44 -11.31 -0.03
C LEU A 90 1.92 -10.95 -0.27
N ILE A 91 2.84 -11.58 0.47
CA ILE A 91 4.27 -11.29 0.40
C ILE A 91 4.91 -12.24 -0.63
N GLU A 92 5.70 -11.67 -1.52
CA GLU A 92 6.44 -12.45 -2.51
C GLU A 92 7.44 -13.40 -1.80
N LYS A 93 7.65 -14.62 -2.39
CA LYS A 93 8.43 -15.73 -1.78
C LYS A 93 9.83 -15.30 -1.32
N THR A 94 10.55 -14.58 -2.18
CA THR A 94 11.93 -14.14 -1.89
C THR A 94 11.95 -13.16 -0.72
N MET A 95 11.00 -12.23 -0.68
CA MET A 95 10.86 -11.30 0.42
C MET A 95 10.48 -12.02 1.72
N LEU A 96 9.51 -12.94 1.68
CA LEU A 96 9.10 -13.72 2.85
C LEU A 96 10.28 -14.51 3.44
N SER A 97 11.09 -15.13 2.57
CA SER A 97 12.29 -15.87 2.99
C SER A 97 13.29 -14.97 3.72
N LYS A 98 13.50 -13.73 3.24
CA LYS A 98 14.38 -12.74 3.90
C LYS A 98 13.82 -12.31 5.25
N LEU A 99 12.51 -12.06 5.35
CA LEU A 99 11.85 -11.68 6.61
C LEU A 99 11.95 -12.81 7.65
N VAL A 100 11.71 -14.05 7.25
CA VAL A 100 11.84 -15.20 8.15
C VAL A 100 13.29 -15.39 8.60
N ALA A 101 14.27 -15.25 7.70
CA ALA A 101 15.69 -15.33 8.06
C ALA A 101 16.09 -14.26 9.08
N ASP A 102 15.67 -13.00 8.89
CA ASP A 102 15.92 -11.90 9.83
C ASP A 102 15.29 -12.18 11.20
N LEU A 103 14.04 -12.68 11.24
CA LEU A 103 13.38 -13.04 12.50
C LEU A 103 14.11 -14.19 13.25
N ILE A 104 14.71 -15.14 12.51
CA ILE A 104 15.51 -16.21 13.09
C ILE A 104 16.83 -15.67 13.63
N GLU A 105 17.54 -14.85 12.86
CA GLU A 105 18.78 -14.19 13.26
C GLU A 105 18.61 -13.37 14.55
N ARG A 106 17.49 -12.65 14.65
CA ARG A 106 17.08 -11.89 15.86
C ARG A 106 16.58 -12.77 17.01
N LYS A 107 16.58 -14.08 16.84
CA LYS A 107 16.10 -15.05 17.84
C LYS A 107 14.64 -14.85 18.26
N LEU A 108 13.81 -14.26 17.41
CA LEU A 108 12.38 -14.10 17.63
C LEU A 108 11.61 -15.34 17.16
N VAL A 109 12.14 -16.02 16.16
CA VAL A 109 11.60 -17.25 15.59
C VAL A 109 12.70 -18.32 15.59
N ARG A 110 12.34 -19.56 15.78
CA ARG A 110 13.19 -20.74 15.54
C ARG A 110 12.57 -21.64 14.50
N ARG A 111 13.40 -22.39 13.78
CA ARG A 111 12.96 -23.45 12.88
C ARG A 111 13.27 -24.82 13.46
N SER A 112 12.41 -25.78 13.18
CA SER A 112 12.67 -27.21 13.42
C SER A 112 12.36 -27.99 12.16
N ILE A 113 12.93 -29.17 12.02
CA ILE A 113 12.58 -30.10 10.96
C ILE A 113 11.13 -30.55 11.18
N HIS A 114 10.34 -30.64 10.10
CA HIS A 114 8.98 -31.16 10.17
C HIS A 114 9.03 -32.65 10.56
N PRO A 115 8.23 -33.12 11.51
CA PRO A 115 8.32 -34.50 11.99
C PRO A 115 8.04 -35.57 10.90
N ASP A 116 7.12 -35.27 10.00
CA ASP A 116 6.67 -36.21 8.97
C ASP A 116 7.32 -35.99 7.60
N ASP A 117 8.02 -34.85 7.40
CA ASP A 117 8.72 -34.57 6.13
C ASP A 117 9.96 -33.70 6.38
N ALA A 118 11.11 -34.38 6.40
CA ALA A 118 12.42 -33.76 6.61
C ALA A 118 12.82 -32.68 5.56
N ARG A 119 12.09 -32.58 4.44
CA ARG A 119 12.32 -31.57 3.40
C ARG A 119 11.70 -30.22 3.79
N HIS A 120 10.82 -30.18 4.79
CA HIS A 120 10.13 -28.99 5.23
C HIS A 120 10.58 -28.59 6.64
N PHE A 121 10.58 -27.27 6.87
CA PHE A 121 10.83 -26.71 8.18
C PHE A 121 9.56 -26.12 8.76
N GLN A 122 9.39 -26.31 10.03
CA GLN A 122 8.37 -25.63 10.83
C GLN A 122 8.97 -24.41 11.52
N LEU A 123 8.17 -23.35 11.62
CA LEU A 123 8.51 -22.08 12.26
C LEU A 123 7.80 -21.98 13.60
N TRP A 124 8.55 -21.65 14.62
CA TRP A 124 8.05 -21.56 15.99
C TRP A 124 8.46 -20.24 16.61
N PRO A 125 7.55 -19.51 17.29
CA PRO A 125 7.93 -18.31 18.00
C PRO A 125 8.76 -18.70 19.23
N THR A 126 9.77 -17.88 19.54
CA THR A 126 10.48 -17.96 20.82
C THR A 126 9.72 -17.22 21.92
N ALA A 127 10.17 -17.33 23.16
CA ALA A 127 9.64 -16.50 24.25
C ALA A 127 9.84 -14.99 23.97
N ALA A 128 10.99 -14.61 23.37
CA ALA A 128 11.24 -13.25 22.94
C ALA A 128 10.27 -12.83 21.82
N GLY A 129 10.07 -13.67 20.80
CA GLY A 129 9.11 -13.41 19.72
C GLY A 129 7.69 -13.19 20.22
N LYS A 130 7.22 -14.01 21.17
CA LYS A 130 5.90 -13.84 21.79
C LYS A 130 5.77 -12.52 22.55
N ARG A 131 6.79 -12.12 23.31
CA ARG A 131 6.80 -10.80 23.97
C ARG A 131 6.79 -9.66 22.97
N THR A 132 7.65 -9.71 21.95
CA THR A 132 7.68 -8.71 20.87
C THR A 132 6.33 -8.58 20.19
N ARG A 133 5.65 -9.70 19.89
CA ARG A 133 4.29 -9.69 19.33
C ARG A 133 3.32 -8.93 20.22
N VAL A 134 3.24 -9.26 21.51
CA VAL A 134 2.31 -8.61 22.45
C VAL A 134 2.57 -7.10 22.53
N SER A 135 3.84 -6.70 22.69
CA SER A 135 4.19 -5.28 22.76
C SER A 135 3.92 -4.53 21.46
N SER A 136 4.20 -5.16 20.31
CA SER A 136 3.93 -4.56 19.02
C SER A 136 2.44 -4.47 18.68
N ASP A 137 1.63 -5.40 19.16
CA ASP A 137 0.17 -5.36 19.01
C ASP A 137 -0.43 -4.20 19.82
N ALA A 138 0.04 -3.99 21.05
CA ALA A 138 -0.39 -2.86 21.88
C ALA A 138 -0.05 -1.51 21.24
N LEU A 139 1.19 -1.36 20.72
CA LEU A 139 1.60 -0.15 19.99
C LEU A 139 0.78 0.02 18.70
N GLY A 140 0.53 -1.07 17.97
CA GLY A 140 -0.28 -1.05 16.75
C GLY A 140 -1.70 -0.56 16.98
N GLN A 141 -2.35 -1.02 18.04
CA GLN A 141 -3.70 -0.57 18.43
C GLN A 141 -3.72 0.92 18.78
N SER A 142 -2.70 1.42 19.46
CA SER A 142 -2.56 2.84 19.77
C SER A 142 -2.43 3.68 18.48
N LEU A 143 -1.53 3.27 17.57
CA LEU A 143 -1.31 3.94 16.30
C LEU A 143 -2.55 3.91 15.40
N GLU A 144 -3.27 2.80 15.35
CA GLU A 144 -4.52 2.70 14.59
C GLU A 144 -5.58 3.64 15.15
N THR A 145 -5.71 3.71 16.48
CA THR A 145 -6.62 4.63 17.15
C THR A 145 -6.28 6.08 16.84
N GLU A 146 -5.00 6.45 16.84
CA GLU A 146 -4.52 7.78 16.49
C GLU A 146 -4.80 8.13 15.02
N ILE A 147 -4.42 7.24 14.10
CA ILE A 147 -4.61 7.44 12.65
C ILE A 147 -6.09 7.61 12.30
N LEU A 148 -6.95 6.85 12.96
CA LEU A 148 -8.40 6.89 12.74
C LEU A 148 -9.13 7.87 13.65
N SER A 149 -8.42 8.72 14.41
CA SER A 149 -9.04 9.67 15.35
C SER A 149 -9.91 10.73 14.68
N MET A 150 -9.69 10.99 13.39
CA MET A 150 -10.52 11.87 12.57
C MET A 150 -11.93 11.32 12.31
N LEU A 151 -12.14 10.02 12.51
CA LEU A 151 -13.43 9.35 12.33
C LEU A 151 -14.13 9.23 13.67
N SER A 152 -15.46 9.41 13.68
CA SER A 152 -16.30 9.09 14.82
C SER A 152 -16.26 7.57 15.12
N ALA A 153 -16.72 7.16 16.28
CA ALA A 153 -16.79 5.75 16.65
C ALA A 153 -17.68 4.94 15.69
N GLU A 154 -18.77 5.55 15.23
CA GLU A 154 -19.71 4.94 14.29
C GLU A 154 -19.07 4.76 12.90
N GLU A 155 -18.42 5.80 12.37
CA GLU A 155 -17.71 5.73 11.09
C GLU A 155 -16.58 4.69 11.12
N ARG A 156 -15.83 4.56 12.22
CA ARG A 156 -14.81 3.52 12.38
C ARG A 156 -15.42 2.11 12.38
N SER A 157 -16.55 1.93 13.05
CA SER A 157 -17.28 0.65 13.06
C SER A 157 -17.78 0.29 11.67
N GLN A 158 -18.36 1.24 10.95
CA GLN A 158 -18.82 1.04 9.58
C GLN A 158 -17.66 0.73 8.62
N LEU A 159 -16.55 1.46 8.72
CA LEU A 159 -15.35 1.22 7.92
C LEU A 159 -14.84 -0.20 8.12
N ASN A 160 -14.67 -0.65 9.37
CA ASN A 160 -14.21 -2.01 9.66
C ASN A 160 -15.17 -3.06 9.08
N SER A 161 -16.48 -2.90 9.28
CA SER A 161 -17.49 -3.81 8.74
C SER A 161 -17.44 -3.92 7.21
N ILE A 162 -17.27 -2.79 6.52
CA ILE A 162 -17.17 -2.75 5.05
C ILE A 162 -15.88 -3.43 4.58
N VAL A 163 -14.76 -3.13 5.22
CA VAL A 163 -13.45 -3.71 4.88
C VAL A 163 -13.46 -5.22 5.12
N ASP A 164 -13.98 -5.69 6.25
CA ASP A 164 -14.09 -7.12 6.56
C ASP A 164 -14.92 -7.86 5.51
N LYS A 165 -16.06 -7.30 5.13
CA LYS A 165 -16.91 -7.86 4.07
C LYS A 165 -16.17 -7.98 2.73
N LEU A 166 -15.42 -6.95 2.33
CA LEU A 166 -14.62 -6.99 1.10
C LEU A 166 -13.51 -8.05 1.17
N VAL A 167 -12.80 -8.12 2.30
CA VAL A 167 -11.73 -9.11 2.52
C VAL A 167 -12.29 -10.53 2.44
N ASP A 168 -13.44 -10.79 3.06
CA ASP A 168 -14.06 -12.11 3.05
C ASP A 168 -14.50 -12.53 1.66
N GLU A 169 -15.11 -11.63 0.88
CA GLU A 169 -15.53 -11.93 -0.49
C GLU A 169 -14.33 -12.20 -1.41
N PHE A 170 -13.24 -11.40 -1.32
CA PHE A 170 -12.04 -11.67 -2.09
C PHE A 170 -11.35 -12.98 -1.71
N ARG A 171 -11.36 -13.37 -0.43
CA ARG A 171 -10.84 -14.65 0.02
C ARG A 171 -11.65 -15.84 -0.48
N LYS A 172 -12.98 -15.72 -0.52
CA LYS A 172 -13.87 -16.76 -1.09
C LYS A 172 -13.62 -16.93 -2.59
N ALA A 173 -13.56 -15.80 -3.32
CA ALA A 173 -13.30 -15.82 -4.75
C ALA A 173 -11.95 -16.48 -5.10
N ALA A 174 -10.90 -16.21 -4.33
CA ALA A 174 -9.60 -16.82 -4.52
C ALA A 174 -9.59 -18.35 -4.30
N LYS A 175 -10.40 -18.84 -3.36
CA LYS A 175 -10.53 -20.29 -3.09
C LYS A 175 -11.39 -21.04 -4.10
N GLY A 176 -12.30 -20.34 -4.79
CA GLY A 176 -13.19 -20.93 -5.79
C GLY A 176 -12.57 -21.06 -7.20
N GLN A 177 -11.35 -20.53 -7.40
CA GLN A 177 -10.63 -20.56 -8.68
C GLN A 177 -9.47 -21.58 -8.70
N GLY A 178 -9.29 -22.38 -7.66
CA GLY A 178 -8.31 -23.48 -7.53
C GLY A 178 -9.04 -24.81 -7.49
#